data_5464e02453dbc2468b7df0d89779a3db
#
_entry.id   5464e02453dbc2468b7df0d89779a3db
#
_cell.length_a   1.000
_cell.length_b   1.000
_cell.length_c   1.000
_cell.angle_alpha   90.00
_cell.angle_beta   90.00
_cell.angle_gamma   90.00
#
_symmetry.space_group_name_H-M   'P 1'
#
loop_
_entity.id
_entity.type
_entity.pdbx_description
1 polymer ?
#
loop_
_entity_poly.entity_id
_entity_poly.type
_entity_poly.pdbx_seq_one_letter_code
_entity_poly.pdbx_strand_id
1 'polypeptide(L)'
;MIKTCLLASVVIAAAAGAAHASPEAGSFGLGAEFQLSGLGGVSGTYDAGMFHAGLAIGLADKDAAGDTVFQVAGRFFWHVAGSAQADFSLGGSVGLETVTIPAMAMMNSTTDVNVYIEPGFQIRAFIVPHVALSFTGGISIGVAHDSTVVITGQGLDGEAGVTYYF
;
A
#
# COMPACT_ATOMS: atom_id res chain seq x y z
N MET A 1 4.55 -33.40 7.81
CA MET A 1 5.37 -32.52 6.95
C MET A 1 5.31 -31.10 7.55
N ILE A 2 6.37 -30.70 8.22
CA ILE A 2 6.47 -29.39 8.91
C ILE A 2 6.86 -28.37 7.87
N LYS A 3 5.95 -27.42 7.55
CA LYS A 3 6.29 -26.27 6.72
C LYS A 3 7.03 -25.27 7.58
N THR A 4 8.31 -25.14 7.33
CA THR A 4 9.19 -24.18 7.98
C THR A 4 8.84 -22.80 7.50
N CYS A 5 8.15 -22.00 8.35
CA CYS A 5 8.03 -20.56 8.14
C CYS A 5 9.40 -19.93 8.33
N LEU A 6 10.01 -19.49 7.23
CA LEU A 6 11.18 -18.63 7.26
C LEU A 6 10.75 -17.23 7.69
N LEU A 7 10.89 -16.90 8.98
CA LEU A 7 10.85 -15.53 9.44
C LEU A 7 12.10 -14.82 8.89
N ALA A 8 11.94 -14.02 7.86
CA ALA A 8 12.97 -13.11 7.41
C ALA A 8 13.11 -12.00 8.45
N SER A 9 14.07 -12.16 9.35
CA SER A 9 14.49 -11.11 10.29
C SER A 9 15.24 -10.04 9.48
N VAL A 10 14.57 -8.95 9.14
CA VAL A 10 15.22 -7.76 8.60
C VAL A 10 15.97 -7.09 9.74
N VAL A 11 17.27 -7.36 9.84
CA VAL A 11 18.18 -6.61 10.70
C VAL A 11 18.44 -5.27 10.02
N ILE A 12 17.77 -4.23 10.47
CA ILE A 12 18.10 -2.85 10.10
C ILE A 12 19.37 -2.50 10.87
N ALA A 13 20.52 -2.63 10.25
CA ALA A 13 21.77 -2.08 10.76
C ALA A 13 21.69 -0.56 10.61
N ALA A 14 21.47 0.15 11.72
CA ALA A 14 21.55 1.59 11.78
C ALA A 14 22.99 2.03 11.50
N ALA A 15 23.31 2.37 10.25
CA ALA A 15 24.53 3.10 9.92
C ALA A 15 24.34 4.53 10.43
N ALA A 16 25.00 4.86 11.53
CA ALA A 16 25.08 6.21 12.06
C ALA A 16 25.95 7.09 11.16
N GLY A 17 25.34 7.63 10.14
CA GLY A 17 25.88 8.71 9.32
C GLY A 17 24.85 9.83 9.30
N ALA A 18 25.24 11.04 9.70
CA ALA A 18 24.37 12.21 9.68
C ALA A 18 24.14 12.70 8.23
N ALA A 19 23.48 11.89 7.42
CA ALA A 19 22.88 12.30 6.17
C ALA A 19 21.37 12.42 6.42
N HIS A 20 20.80 13.59 6.18
CA HIS A 20 19.37 13.76 6.10
C HIS A 20 18.88 12.90 4.94
N ALA A 21 18.32 11.74 5.24
CA ALA A 21 17.86 10.78 4.24
C ALA A 21 16.37 10.98 3.90
N SER A 22 15.70 11.94 4.55
CA SER A 22 14.34 12.33 4.23
C SER A 22 14.30 13.09 2.89
N PRO A 23 13.31 12.87 2.02
CA PRO A 23 13.18 13.64 0.80
C PRO A 23 12.98 15.12 1.13
N GLU A 24 13.47 16.01 0.28
CA GLU A 24 13.20 17.44 0.42
C GLU A 24 11.70 17.71 0.22
N ALA A 25 11.18 18.70 0.97
CA ALA A 25 9.80 19.15 0.78
C ALA A 25 9.60 19.61 -0.67
N GLY A 26 8.57 19.09 -1.31
CA GLY A 26 8.29 19.33 -2.73
C GLY A 26 8.77 18.21 -3.67
N SER A 27 9.38 17.18 -3.15
CA SER A 27 9.85 16.04 -3.93
C SER A 27 8.70 15.17 -4.46
N PHE A 28 8.92 14.63 -5.66
CA PHE A 28 8.06 13.60 -6.23
C PHE A 28 8.75 12.23 -6.12
N GLY A 29 7.96 11.19 -5.86
CA GLY A 29 8.45 9.83 -5.79
C GLY A 29 7.65 8.91 -6.71
N LEU A 30 8.34 7.92 -7.28
CA LEU A 30 7.74 6.78 -7.97
C LEU A 30 8.11 5.51 -7.25
N GLY A 31 7.12 4.66 -6.99
CA GLY A 31 7.28 3.45 -6.20
C GLY A 31 6.65 2.22 -6.82
N ALA A 32 7.10 1.08 -6.30
CA ALA A 32 6.46 -0.20 -6.47
C ALA A 32 6.01 -0.70 -5.10
N GLU A 33 4.83 -1.29 -5.04
CA GLU A 33 4.16 -1.66 -3.80
C GLU A 33 3.60 -3.07 -3.89
N PHE A 34 3.54 -3.73 -2.75
CA PHE A 34 2.99 -5.07 -2.62
C PHE A 34 2.13 -5.14 -1.36
N GLN A 35 0.86 -5.46 -1.53
CA GLN A 35 -0.07 -5.69 -0.43
C GLN A 35 0.03 -7.14 0.06
N LEU A 36 -0.15 -7.36 1.34
CA LEU A 36 -0.17 -8.70 1.93
C LEU A 36 -1.32 -9.56 1.39
N SER A 37 -2.35 -8.94 0.83
CA SER A 37 -3.44 -9.60 0.09
C SER A 37 -3.01 -10.22 -1.25
N GLY A 38 -1.76 -9.96 -1.70
CA GLY A 38 -1.21 -10.46 -2.96
C GLY A 38 -1.31 -9.48 -4.13
N LEU A 39 -1.86 -8.28 -3.92
CA LEU A 39 -1.94 -7.25 -4.95
C LEU A 39 -0.57 -6.57 -5.10
N GLY A 40 -0.06 -6.52 -6.31
CA GLY A 40 1.14 -5.75 -6.67
C GLY A 40 0.77 -4.49 -7.45
N GLY A 41 1.54 -3.41 -7.27
CA GLY A 41 1.21 -2.15 -7.91
C GLY A 41 2.36 -1.17 -8.04
N VAL A 42 2.03 -0.02 -8.59
CA VAL A 42 2.90 1.14 -8.71
C VAL A 42 2.26 2.34 -8.04
N SER A 43 3.08 3.24 -7.52
CA SER A 43 2.59 4.47 -6.88
C SER A 43 3.38 5.69 -7.31
N GLY A 44 2.67 6.83 -7.29
CA GLY A 44 3.27 8.16 -7.37
C GLY A 44 2.98 8.91 -6.08
N THR A 45 3.99 9.55 -5.50
CA THR A 45 3.89 10.26 -4.21
C THR A 45 4.46 11.66 -4.35
N TYR A 46 3.79 12.64 -3.76
CA TYR A 46 4.30 14.00 -3.55
C TYR A 46 4.53 14.22 -2.06
N ASP A 47 5.74 14.60 -1.67
CA ASP A 47 6.11 14.89 -0.29
C ASP A 47 6.18 16.41 -0.07
N ALA A 48 5.33 16.94 0.80
CA ALA A 48 5.28 18.35 1.15
C ALA A 48 6.06 18.69 2.44
N GLY A 49 6.79 17.72 3.00
CA GLY A 49 7.54 17.87 4.26
C GLY A 49 6.69 17.60 5.50
N MET A 50 5.49 18.19 5.62
CA MET A 50 4.57 17.96 6.73
C MET A 50 3.61 16.78 6.47
N PHE A 51 3.36 16.48 5.22
CA PHE A 51 2.52 15.38 4.77
C PHE A 51 3.02 14.87 3.42
N HIS A 52 2.60 13.68 3.07
CA HIS A 52 2.70 13.22 1.69
C HIS A 52 1.34 12.75 1.19
N ALA A 53 1.12 12.95 -0.10
CA ALA A 53 -0.07 12.50 -0.80
C ALA A 53 0.32 11.72 -2.05
N GLY A 54 -0.47 10.75 -2.43
CA GLY A 54 -0.11 9.90 -3.56
C GLY A 54 -1.30 9.23 -4.21
N LEU A 55 -1.00 8.57 -5.32
CA LEU A 55 -1.89 7.71 -6.06
C LEU A 55 -1.23 6.35 -6.21
N ALA A 56 -1.98 5.28 -6.00
CA ALA A 56 -1.53 3.91 -6.23
C ALA A 56 -2.45 3.20 -7.22
N ILE A 57 -1.87 2.35 -8.04
CA ILE A 57 -2.58 1.50 -9.00
C ILE A 57 -2.07 0.09 -8.81
N GLY A 58 -2.97 -0.84 -8.54
CA GLY A 58 -2.65 -2.24 -8.29
C GLY A 58 -3.38 -3.20 -9.24
N LEU A 59 -2.74 -4.33 -9.47
CA LEU A 59 -3.26 -5.44 -10.26
C LEU A 59 -2.94 -6.77 -9.56
N ALA A 60 -3.89 -7.67 -9.52
CA ALA A 60 -3.68 -9.06 -9.11
C ALA A 60 -4.53 -10.02 -9.93
N ASP A 61 -3.98 -11.20 -10.13
CA ASP A 61 -4.69 -12.37 -10.61
C ASP A 61 -4.86 -13.30 -9.41
N LYS A 62 -6.08 -13.43 -8.89
CA LYS A 62 -6.30 -13.95 -7.53
C LYS A 62 -6.48 -15.46 -7.46
N ASP A 63 -6.91 -16.14 -8.51
CA ASP A 63 -7.26 -17.55 -8.42
C ASP A 63 -6.95 -18.37 -9.68
N ALA A 64 -6.87 -19.70 -9.51
CA ALA A 64 -6.83 -20.65 -10.62
C ALA A 64 -8.06 -20.57 -11.54
N ALA A 65 -9.12 -19.86 -11.13
CA ALA A 65 -10.29 -19.53 -11.93
C ALA A 65 -10.11 -18.29 -12.82
N GLY A 66 -9.03 -17.50 -12.60
CA GLY A 66 -8.69 -16.35 -13.42
C GLY A 66 -9.36 -15.03 -13.00
N ASP A 67 -9.73 -14.89 -11.73
CA ASP A 67 -10.30 -13.64 -11.21
C ASP A 67 -9.24 -12.54 -11.25
N THR A 68 -9.55 -11.44 -11.95
CA THR A 68 -8.65 -10.28 -12.04
C THR A 68 -9.13 -9.16 -11.14
N VAL A 69 -8.24 -8.65 -10.31
CA VAL A 69 -8.49 -7.49 -9.44
C VAL A 69 -7.68 -6.31 -9.94
N PHE A 70 -8.37 -5.19 -10.13
CA PHE A 70 -7.75 -3.90 -10.41
C PHE A 70 -8.14 -2.91 -9.31
N GLN A 71 -7.16 -2.17 -8.80
CA GLN A 71 -7.34 -1.22 -7.71
C GLN A 71 -6.72 0.14 -8.06
N VAL A 72 -7.41 1.21 -7.70
CA VAL A 72 -6.88 2.58 -7.74
C VAL A 72 -7.19 3.25 -6.41
N ALA A 73 -6.17 3.83 -5.76
CA ALA A 73 -6.32 4.49 -4.47
C ALA A 73 -5.60 5.85 -4.42
N GLY A 74 -6.31 6.86 -3.92
CA GLY A 74 -5.70 8.09 -3.46
C GLY A 74 -5.30 7.96 -1.99
N ARG A 75 -4.14 8.49 -1.61
CA ARG A 75 -3.55 8.39 -0.27
C ARG A 75 -3.17 9.74 0.28
N PHE A 76 -3.30 9.87 1.60
CA PHE A 76 -2.85 11.04 2.33
C PHE A 76 -2.35 10.62 3.71
N PHE A 77 -1.13 11.03 4.06
CA PHE A 77 -0.51 10.74 5.34
C PHE A 77 0.15 11.98 5.92
N TRP A 78 -0.21 12.31 7.15
CA TRP A 78 0.38 13.40 7.91
C TRP A 78 1.56 12.90 8.73
N HIS A 79 2.71 13.57 8.65
CA HIS A 79 3.90 13.20 9.40
C HIS A 79 3.73 13.59 10.88
N VAL A 80 3.74 12.60 11.76
CA VAL A 80 3.53 12.76 13.21
C VAL A 80 4.85 12.76 13.96
N ALA A 81 5.77 11.91 13.52
CA ALA A 81 7.10 11.79 14.11
C ALA A 81 8.11 11.44 13.02
N GLY A 82 9.35 11.88 13.21
CA GLY A 82 10.40 11.61 12.25
C GLY A 82 11.79 11.75 12.84
N SER A 83 12.74 11.15 12.14
CA SER A 83 14.17 11.25 12.34
C SER A 83 14.86 11.52 11.00
N ALA A 84 16.18 11.63 11.00
CA ALA A 84 16.94 11.78 9.75
C ALA A 84 16.77 10.59 8.76
N GLN A 85 16.34 9.43 9.25
CA GLN A 85 16.31 8.19 8.44
C GLN A 85 14.96 7.49 8.40
N ALA A 86 13.96 7.98 9.15
CA ALA A 86 12.64 7.38 9.17
C ALA A 86 11.58 8.39 9.58
N ASP A 87 10.37 8.20 9.10
CA ASP A 87 9.19 8.91 9.57
C ASP A 87 8.04 7.95 9.88
N PHE A 88 7.17 8.43 10.75
CA PHE A 88 5.91 7.80 11.10
C PHE A 88 4.77 8.78 10.78
N SER A 89 3.79 8.31 10.06
CA SER A 89 2.68 9.12 9.56
C SER A 89 1.34 8.46 9.89
N LEU A 90 0.33 9.29 10.12
CA LEU A 90 -1.06 8.88 10.27
C LEU A 90 -1.88 9.43 9.11
N GLY A 91 -2.82 8.62 8.61
CA GLY A 91 -3.63 9.01 7.48
C GLY A 91 -4.47 7.87 6.96
N GLY A 92 -4.45 7.68 5.66
CA GLY A 92 -5.15 6.57 5.04
C GLY A 92 -5.30 6.71 3.54
N SER A 93 -6.09 5.81 2.99
CA SER A 93 -6.43 5.76 1.57
C SER A 93 -7.93 5.77 1.33
N VAL A 94 -8.32 6.20 0.15
CA VAL A 94 -9.65 6.02 -0.42
C VAL A 94 -9.48 5.50 -1.83
N GLY A 95 -10.21 4.45 -2.17
CA GLY A 95 -10.01 3.82 -3.46
C GLY A 95 -11.22 3.08 -4.00
N LEU A 96 -11.01 2.61 -5.23
CA LEU A 96 -11.91 1.77 -5.97
C LEU A 96 -11.21 0.45 -6.25
N GLU A 97 -11.90 -0.63 -6.04
CA GLU A 97 -11.48 -1.98 -6.43
C GLU A 97 -12.49 -2.56 -7.40
N THR A 98 -12.03 -3.12 -8.48
CA THR A 98 -12.87 -3.91 -9.39
C THR A 98 -12.42 -5.35 -9.38
N VAL A 99 -13.36 -6.26 -9.20
CA VAL A 99 -13.13 -7.71 -9.27
C VAL A 99 -13.88 -8.24 -10.48
N THR A 100 -13.14 -8.77 -11.45
CA THR A 100 -13.71 -9.37 -12.64
C THR A 100 -13.61 -10.89 -12.54
N ILE A 101 -14.76 -11.54 -12.51
CA ILE A 101 -14.91 -13.00 -12.51
C ILE A 101 -15.13 -13.45 -13.96
N PRO A 102 -14.25 -14.27 -14.54
CA PRO A 102 -14.38 -14.71 -15.92
C PRO A 102 -15.60 -15.62 -16.12
N ALA A 103 -16.12 -15.63 -17.34
CA ALA A 103 -17.23 -16.48 -17.72
C ALA A 103 -16.89 -17.97 -17.56
N MET A 104 -17.66 -18.70 -16.78
CA MET A 104 -17.66 -20.16 -16.78
C MET A 104 -18.73 -20.70 -17.75
N ALA A 105 -18.63 -21.96 -18.14
CA ALA A 105 -19.31 -22.60 -19.30
C ALA A 105 -20.83 -22.35 -19.46
N MET A 106 -21.50 -21.68 -18.54
CA MET A 106 -22.93 -21.28 -18.63
C MET A 106 -23.24 -19.94 -17.93
N MET A 107 -22.23 -19.16 -17.50
CA MET A 107 -22.40 -17.88 -16.83
C MET A 107 -21.62 -16.79 -17.56
N ASN A 108 -22.20 -15.60 -17.70
CA ASN A 108 -21.51 -14.46 -18.24
C ASN A 108 -20.44 -13.95 -17.24
N SER A 109 -19.41 -13.26 -17.74
CA SER A 109 -18.47 -12.55 -16.89
C SER A 109 -19.19 -11.49 -16.06
N THR A 110 -18.83 -11.37 -14.79
CA THR A 110 -19.37 -10.34 -13.89
C THR A 110 -18.21 -9.49 -13.39
N THR A 111 -18.45 -8.18 -13.33
CA THR A 111 -17.50 -7.23 -12.73
C THR A 111 -18.19 -6.52 -11.57
N ASP A 112 -17.62 -6.68 -10.38
CA ASP A 112 -18.07 -5.99 -9.18
C ASP A 112 -17.15 -4.80 -8.90
N VAL A 113 -17.74 -3.67 -8.50
CA VAL A 113 -17.01 -2.45 -8.15
C VAL A 113 -17.24 -2.14 -6.67
N ASN A 114 -16.15 -2.07 -5.92
CA ASN A 114 -16.16 -1.75 -4.51
C ASN A 114 -15.48 -0.40 -4.26
N VAL A 115 -16.08 0.41 -3.40
CA VAL A 115 -15.44 1.63 -2.87
C VAL A 115 -14.94 1.31 -1.46
N TYR A 116 -13.73 1.71 -1.13
CA TYR A 116 -13.21 1.51 0.23
C TYR A 116 -12.52 2.77 0.76
N ILE A 117 -12.50 2.87 2.08
CA ILE A 117 -11.66 3.80 2.82
C ILE A 117 -10.80 2.99 3.79
N GLU A 118 -9.56 3.41 3.98
CA GLU A 118 -8.60 2.70 4.82
C GLU A 118 -7.86 3.71 5.71
N PRO A 119 -8.40 4.04 6.87
CA PRO A 119 -7.64 4.75 7.88
C PRO A 119 -6.49 3.88 8.39
N GLY A 120 -5.31 4.49 8.57
CA GLY A 120 -4.14 3.73 8.93
C GLY A 120 -2.92 4.57 9.26
N PHE A 121 -1.78 3.93 9.24
CA PHE A 121 -0.47 4.53 9.47
C PHE A 121 0.52 4.08 8.39
N GLN A 122 1.56 4.88 8.21
CA GLN A 122 2.70 4.50 7.38
C GLN A 122 4.01 4.78 8.11
N ILE A 123 4.95 3.85 7.98
CA ILE A 123 6.35 4.01 8.38
C ILE A 123 7.17 4.03 7.10
N ARG A 124 8.02 5.05 6.93
CA ARG A 124 9.01 5.09 5.86
C ARG A 124 10.40 5.05 6.47
N ALA A 125 11.28 4.22 5.92
CA ALA A 125 12.69 4.14 6.27
C ALA A 125 13.54 4.51 5.05
N PHE A 126 14.33 5.56 5.14
CA PHE A 126 15.18 6.05 4.06
C PHE A 126 16.52 5.34 4.11
N ILE A 127 16.78 4.47 3.13
CA ILE A 127 18.03 3.69 3.04
C ILE A 127 19.15 4.58 2.50
N VAL A 128 18.81 5.45 1.55
CA VAL A 128 19.64 6.50 0.99
C VAL A 128 18.76 7.74 0.74
N PRO A 129 19.33 8.93 0.47
CA PRO A 129 18.56 10.18 0.38
C PRO A 129 17.34 10.16 -0.56
N HIS A 130 17.37 9.32 -1.57
CA HIS A 130 16.31 9.25 -2.60
C HIS A 130 15.52 7.95 -2.59
N VAL A 131 15.79 7.00 -1.67
CA VAL A 131 15.12 5.71 -1.64
C VAL A 131 14.54 5.44 -0.27
N ALA A 132 13.22 5.30 -0.21
CA ALA A 132 12.48 4.89 0.97
C ALA A 132 11.94 3.47 0.82
N LEU A 133 12.01 2.70 1.90
CA LEU A 133 11.15 1.55 2.13
C LEU A 133 9.96 2.02 2.93
N SER A 134 8.76 1.65 2.52
CA SER A 134 7.54 1.96 3.25
C SER A 134 6.85 0.70 3.75
N PHE A 135 6.22 0.83 4.90
CA PHE A 135 5.26 -0.13 5.42
C PHE A 135 4.00 0.64 5.82
N THR A 136 2.88 0.27 5.23
CA THR A 136 1.56 0.83 5.54
C THR A 136 0.73 -0.23 6.24
N GLY A 137 -0.02 0.15 7.26
CA GLY A 137 -0.98 -0.71 7.94
C GLY A 137 -2.26 0.05 8.23
N GLY A 138 -3.40 -0.60 8.02
CA GLY A 138 -4.70 0.06 8.18
C GLY A 138 -5.84 -0.93 8.37
N ILE A 139 -7.05 -0.37 8.46
CA ILE A 139 -8.31 -1.11 8.51
C ILE A 139 -9.10 -0.72 7.27
N SER A 140 -9.30 -1.67 6.37
CA SER A 140 -10.10 -1.44 5.17
C SER A 140 -11.59 -1.55 5.49
N ILE A 141 -12.34 -0.52 5.11
CA ILE A 141 -13.80 -0.41 5.26
C ILE A 141 -14.37 -0.23 3.86
N GLY A 142 -14.97 -1.28 3.33
CA GLY A 142 -15.54 -1.29 1.99
C GLY A 142 -17.06 -1.16 1.99
N VAL A 143 -17.60 -0.58 0.92
CA VAL A 143 -19.03 -0.59 0.61
C VAL A 143 -19.21 -1.37 -0.68
N ALA A 144 -19.75 -2.58 -0.56
CA ALA A 144 -20.11 -3.40 -1.71
C ALA A 144 -21.41 -2.91 -2.35
N HIS A 145 -21.64 -3.24 -3.60
CA HIS A 145 -22.78 -2.79 -4.42
C HIS A 145 -24.16 -3.09 -3.78
N ASP A 146 -24.27 -4.08 -2.92
CA ASP A 146 -25.52 -4.49 -2.24
C ASP A 146 -25.72 -3.89 -0.84
N SER A 147 -25.17 -2.70 -0.58
CA SER A 147 -25.46 -1.87 0.64
C SER A 147 -24.98 -2.43 1.97
N THR A 148 -24.11 -3.40 2.00
CA THR A 148 -23.53 -3.88 3.25
C THR A 148 -22.16 -3.23 3.47
N VAL A 149 -22.02 -2.46 4.56
CA VAL A 149 -20.72 -2.04 5.06
C VAL A 149 -19.98 -3.30 5.50
N VAL A 150 -19.07 -3.76 4.70
CA VAL A 150 -18.17 -4.86 5.08
C VAL A 150 -16.91 -4.20 5.62
N ILE A 151 -16.76 -4.23 6.94
CA ILE A 151 -15.42 -4.15 7.51
C ILE A 151 -14.77 -5.43 7.00
N THR A 152 -13.88 -5.34 6.03
CA THR A 152 -13.17 -6.51 5.52
C THR A 152 -12.25 -6.98 6.64
N GLY A 153 -12.84 -7.77 7.53
CA GLY A 153 -12.23 -8.25 8.76
C GLY A 153 -11.32 -9.45 8.56
N GLN A 154 -10.58 -9.48 7.49
CA GLN A 154 -9.43 -10.38 7.36
C GLN A 154 -8.15 -9.74 7.96
N GLY A 155 -8.32 -8.87 8.96
CA GLY A 155 -7.20 -8.35 9.70
C GLY A 155 -6.63 -7.03 9.15
N LEU A 156 -5.51 -6.66 9.70
CA LEU A 156 -4.69 -5.55 9.27
C LEU A 156 -4.35 -5.71 7.79
N ASP A 157 -4.85 -4.81 6.95
CA ASP A 157 -4.33 -4.69 5.61
C ASP A 157 -2.94 -4.09 5.72
N GLY A 158 -1.95 -4.80 5.21
CA GLY A 158 -0.55 -4.43 5.27
C GLY A 158 0.01 -4.30 3.87
N GLU A 159 0.79 -3.27 3.66
CA GLU A 159 1.46 -3.01 2.40
C GLU A 159 2.92 -2.68 2.63
N ALA A 160 3.79 -3.22 1.79
CA ALA A 160 5.20 -2.88 1.75
C ALA A 160 5.55 -2.29 0.40
N GLY A 161 6.40 -1.27 0.38
CA GLY A 161 6.77 -0.59 -0.84
C GLY A 161 8.21 -0.11 -0.87
N VAL A 162 8.68 0.21 -2.06
CA VAL A 162 9.92 0.94 -2.30
C VAL A 162 9.63 2.13 -3.19
N THR A 163 10.10 3.32 -2.81
CA THR A 163 9.87 4.57 -3.53
C THR A 163 11.21 5.27 -3.79
N TYR A 164 11.42 5.70 -5.03
CA TYR A 164 12.51 6.58 -5.42
C TYR A 164 11.99 8.02 -5.55
N TYR A 165 12.65 8.96 -4.87
CA TYR A 165 12.35 10.40 -4.88
C TYR A 165 13.33 11.17 -5.76
N PHE A 166 12.85 12.19 -6.47
CA PHE A 166 13.61 13.06 -7.37
C PHE A 166 13.15 14.53 -7.27
#